data_9dd9fc25b680c3e3ee1cf6fd2529c75c
#
_entry.id   9dd9fc25b680c3e3ee1cf6fd2529c75c
#
_cell.length_a   1.000
_cell.length_b   1.000
_cell.length_c   1.000
_cell.angle_alpha   90.00
_cell.angle_beta   90.00
_cell.angle_gamma   90.00
#
_symmetry.space_group_name_H-M   'P 1'
#
loop_
_entity.id
_entity.type
_entity.pdbx_description
1 polymer ?
#
loop_
_entity_poly.entity_id
_entity_poly.type
_entity_poly.pdbx_seq_one_letter_code
_entity_poly.pdbx_strand_id
1 'polypeptide(L)'
;MKYNFDEVIDRKGTHAMKVERLPKGADKDSLALWVADMDFACAEPILKALHERIDRKIFGYTMYDADECMDAVTGWMKKRYGWEESRENLFFCPGVVAAYAALINLLTERGDGIVLQRPIYYPFTNKANSNGRIPVDNALIYENGAYRIDFEDLDKKMADPANKVLVVCSPHNPTGRVWTEDELKKTVEICKKYDKWIICDEIHCDLIRRGVTFTPIMNVAPEYADHIVVCTAPSKTFNLAGMKTSNIVIHNKELQKKWKDYVNGSLSMDGASALGMTAMIAAYTEGEEWLEQLKDYLDGNFAYIDEYLKKYLPKAHLVKAEGTYLAWLDLNGYVDRDEKNLEELMQKKA
;
A
#
# COMPACT_ATOMS: atom_id res chain seq x y z
N MET A 1 -19.89 -16.61 -7.92
CA MET A 1 -18.96 -17.76 -8.23
C MET A 1 -18.18 -18.13 -6.99
N LYS A 2 -17.83 -19.39 -6.74
CA LYS A 2 -16.96 -19.78 -5.62
C LYS A 2 -15.52 -19.87 -6.12
N TYR A 3 -14.62 -19.05 -5.57
CA TYR A 3 -13.19 -19.06 -5.91
C TYR A 3 -12.44 -20.11 -5.09
N ASN A 4 -11.40 -20.70 -5.69
CA ASN A 4 -10.54 -21.69 -5.04
C ASN A 4 -9.20 -21.03 -4.64
N PHE A 5 -9.06 -20.66 -3.39
CA PHE A 5 -7.82 -20.07 -2.85
C PHE A 5 -6.83 -21.14 -2.34
N ASP A 6 -7.22 -22.45 -2.37
CA ASP A 6 -6.32 -23.56 -2.02
C ASP A 6 -5.52 -24.08 -3.24
N GLU A 7 -5.79 -23.54 -4.44
CA GLU A 7 -5.05 -23.89 -5.64
C GLU A 7 -3.59 -23.46 -5.54
N VAL A 8 -2.67 -24.41 -5.69
CA VAL A 8 -1.24 -24.14 -5.72
C VAL A 8 -0.81 -23.85 -7.15
N ILE A 9 -0.47 -22.60 -7.41
CA ILE A 9 -0.02 -22.13 -8.73
C ILE A 9 1.51 -22.11 -8.77
N ASP A 10 2.11 -22.91 -9.65
CA ASP A 10 3.56 -22.88 -9.85
C ASP A 10 3.98 -21.58 -10.55
N ARG A 11 4.84 -20.83 -9.89
CA ARG A 11 5.38 -19.55 -10.37
C ARG A 11 6.84 -19.66 -10.83
N LYS A 12 7.43 -20.86 -10.83
CA LYS A 12 8.80 -21.07 -11.32
C LYS A 12 8.85 -20.86 -12.84
N GLY A 13 9.93 -20.22 -13.31
CA GLY A 13 10.09 -19.90 -14.73
C GLY A 13 9.23 -18.74 -15.24
N THR A 14 8.55 -18.02 -14.35
CA THR A 14 7.73 -16.84 -14.70
C THR A 14 8.44 -15.52 -14.45
N HIS A 15 9.70 -15.53 -14.05
CA HIS A 15 10.46 -14.37 -13.59
C HIS A 15 9.84 -13.66 -12.37
N ALA A 16 9.05 -14.40 -11.57
CA ALA A 16 8.43 -13.88 -10.36
C ALA A 16 9.51 -13.58 -9.30
N MET A 17 9.70 -12.31 -8.98
CA MET A 17 10.73 -11.85 -8.04
C MET A 17 10.66 -12.56 -6.69
N LYS A 18 9.45 -12.79 -6.16
CA LYS A 18 9.20 -13.48 -4.89
C LYS A 18 9.80 -14.88 -4.86
N VAL A 19 9.69 -15.62 -5.96
CA VAL A 19 10.06 -17.04 -6.03
C VAL A 19 11.49 -17.23 -6.55
N GLU A 20 11.95 -16.37 -7.48
CA GLU A 20 13.23 -16.57 -8.18
C GLU A 20 14.39 -15.76 -7.57
N ARG A 21 14.11 -14.79 -6.69
CA ARG A 21 15.12 -14.03 -5.95
C ARG A 21 15.09 -14.36 -4.47
N LEU A 22 15.33 -15.61 -4.14
CA LEU A 22 15.46 -16.01 -2.74
C LEU A 22 16.67 -15.33 -2.09
N PRO A 23 16.60 -15.01 -0.78
CA PRO A 23 17.73 -14.51 -0.02
C PRO A 23 18.94 -15.44 -0.11
N LYS A 24 20.14 -14.87 0.01
CA LYS A 24 21.39 -15.64 -0.03
C LYS A 24 21.42 -16.64 1.15
N GLY A 25 21.51 -17.92 0.83
CA GLY A 25 21.53 -19.01 1.82
C GLY A 25 20.20 -19.70 2.03
N ALA A 26 19.11 -19.21 1.43
CA ALA A 26 17.84 -19.93 1.40
C ALA A 26 17.93 -21.19 0.49
N ASP A 27 17.28 -22.26 0.91
CA ASP A 27 17.15 -23.46 0.07
C ASP A 27 16.20 -23.15 -1.11
N LYS A 28 16.39 -23.85 -2.22
CA LYS A 28 15.51 -23.76 -3.41
C LYS A 28 14.05 -24.16 -3.12
N ASP A 29 13.83 -24.92 -2.04
CA ASP A 29 12.51 -25.38 -1.60
C ASP A 29 11.96 -24.53 -0.44
N SER A 30 12.66 -23.43 -0.04
CA SER A 30 12.20 -22.50 0.98
C SER A 30 10.92 -21.80 0.56
N LEU A 31 10.00 -21.60 1.51
CA LEU A 31 8.78 -20.83 1.29
C LEU A 31 9.07 -19.34 1.20
N ALA A 32 8.72 -18.74 0.07
CA ALA A 32 8.94 -17.32 -0.17
C ALA A 32 7.82 -16.47 0.44
N LEU A 33 8.04 -15.89 1.63
CA LEU A 33 7.08 -15.05 2.36
C LEU A 33 7.52 -13.57 2.48
N TRP A 34 8.51 -13.13 1.70
CA TRP A 34 9.18 -11.84 1.85
C TRP A 34 8.64 -10.71 0.95
N VAL A 35 8.09 -11.03 -0.22
CA VAL A 35 7.47 -10.04 -1.11
C VAL A 35 5.97 -10.02 -0.90
N ALA A 36 5.41 -8.82 -0.73
CA ALA A 36 3.98 -8.63 -0.59
C ALA A 36 3.26 -8.69 -1.96
N ASP A 37 3.23 -9.87 -2.55
CA ASP A 37 2.28 -10.30 -3.57
C ASP A 37 1.64 -11.64 -3.14
N MET A 38 0.43 -11.90 -3.56
CA MET A 38 -0.30 -13.11 -3.19
C MET A 38 0.02 -14.26 -4.15
N ASP A 39 -0.20 -15.51 -3.69
CA ASP A 39 -0.03 -16.71 -4.50
C ASP A 39 -1.37 -17.22 -5.06
N PHE A 40 -2.44 -16.46 -4.90
CA PHE A 40 -3.77 -16.76 -5.42
C PHE A 40 -3.94 -16.32 -6.87
N ALA A 41 -4.73 -17.06 -7.65
CA ALA A 41 -5.16 -16.62 -8.97
C ALA A 41 -5.90 -15.27 -8.88
N CYS A 42 -5.69 -14.41 -9.88
CA CYS A 42 -6.50 -13.21 -10.02
C CYS A 42 -7.98 -13.56 -10.25
N ALA A 43 -8.87 -12.61 -9.97
CA ALA A 43 -10.29 -12.78 -10.20
C ALA A 43 -10.60 -13.12 -11.67
N GLU A 44 -11.51 -14.06 -11.90
CA GLU A 44 -11.88 -14.53 -13.25
C GLU A 44 -12.30 -13.39 -14.19
N PRO A 45 -13.08 -12.37 -13.79
CA PRO A 45 -13.39 -11.24 -14.67
C PRO A 45 -12.15 -10.50 -15.17
N ILE A 46 -11.10 -10.39 -14.32
CA ILE A 46 -9.83 -9.76 -14.71
C ILE A 46 -9.12 -10.59 -15.79
N LEU A 47 -9.03 -11.92 -15.59
CA LEU A 47 -8.40 -12.82 -16.54
C LEU A 47 -9.14 -12.81 -17.88
N LYS A 48 -10.47 -12.86 -17.84
CA LYS A 48 -11.33 -12.77 -19.03
C LYS A 48 -11.08 -11.49 -19.81
N ALA A 49 -11.13 -10.34 -19.15
CA ALA A 49 -10.89 -9.04 -19.78
C ALA A 49 -9.49 -8.95 -20.40
N LEU A 50 -8.46 -9.50 -19.73
CA LEU A 50 -7.11 -9.58 -20.28
C LEU A 50 -7.04 -10.45 -21.53
N HIS A 51 -7.67 -11.63 -21.56
CA HIS A 51 -7.73 -12.49 -22.75
C HIS A 51 -8.42 -11.77 -23.92
N GLU A 52 -9.58 -11.17 -23.70
CA GLU A 52 -10.29 -10.37 -24.70
C GLU A 52 -9.44 -9.22 -25.24
N ARG A 53 -8.63 -8.58 -24.36
CA ARG A 53 -7.71 -7.51 -24.80
C ARG A 53 -6.54 -8.02 -25.62
N ILE A 54 -6.00 -9.21 -25.28
CA ILE A 54 -4.92 -9.86 -26.05
C ILE A 54 -5.44 -10.27 -27.44
N ASP A 55 -6.67 -10.74 -27.55
CA ASP A 55 -7.27 -11.18 -28.81
C ASP A 55 -7.47 -10.03 -29.82
N ARG A 56 -7.46 -8.77 -29.37
CA ARG A 56 -7.44 -7.59 -30.25
C ARG A 56 -6.08 -7.36 -30.93
N LYS A 57 -5.00 -8.02 -30.51
CA LYS A 57 -3.67 -8.10 -31.15
C LYS A 57 -2.90 -6.79 -31.29
N ILE A 58 -3.39 -5.67 -30.77
CA ILE A 58 -2.75 -4.34 -30.87
C ILE A 58 -2.60 -3.75 -29.47
N PHE A 59 -1.37 -3.37 -29.11
CA PHE A 59 -0.97 -2.84 -27.79
C PHE A 59 -0.33 -1.45 -27.95
N GLY A 60 -1.11 -0.51 -28.53
CA GLY A 60 -0.70 0.88 -28.68
C GLY A 60 -0.81 1.69 -27.39
N TYR A 61 -0.55 2.99 -27.49
CA TYR A 61 -0.69 3.91 -26.39
C TYR A 61 -2.10 3.89 -25.81
N THR A 62 -2.22 3.95 -24.49
CA THR A 62 -3.50 3.85 -23.79
C THR A 62 -3.64 5.06 -22.86
N MET A 63 -4.84 5.66 -22.90
CA MET A 63 -5.19 6.82 -22.08
C MET A 63 -5.67 6.38 -20.70
N TYR A 64 -5.09 6.95 -19.64
CA TYR A 64 -5.59 6.76 -18.27
C TYR A 64 -6.89 7.54 -18.02
N ASP A 65 -7.02 8.73 -18.62
CA ASP A 65 -8.16 9.64 -18.47
C ASP A 65 -9.37 9.29 -19.33
N ALA A 66 -9.42 8.08 -19.90
CA ALA A 66 -10.61 7.58 -20.58
C ALA A 66 -11.79 7.45 -19.59
N ASP A 67 -12.99 7.79 -20.04
CA ASP A 67 -14.20 7.81 -19.21
C ASP A 67 -14.43 6.49 -18.47
N GLU A 68 -14.29 5.36 -19.14
CA GLU A 68 -14.46 4.03 -18.54
C GLU A 68 -13.49 3.79 -17.36
N CYS A 69 -12.26 4.24 -17.50
CA CYS A 69 -11.27 4.13 -16.45
C CYS A 69 -11.60 5.02 -15.25
N MET A 70 -11.92 6.28 -15.54
CA MET A 70 -12.27 7.25 -14.49
C MET A 70 -13.52 6.80 -13.72
N ASP A 71 -14.54 6.28 -14.44
CA ASP A 71 -15.76 5.75 -13.84
C ASP A 71 -15.49 4.52 -12.97
N ALA A 72 -14.62 3.62 -13.41
CA ALA A 72 -14.25 2.44 -12.64
C ALA A 72 -13.58 2.85 -11.32
N VAL A 73 -12.63 3.79 -11.37
CA VAL A 73 -11.88 4.25 -10.17
C VAL A 73 -12.80 5.01 -9.22
N THR A 74 -13.49 6.04 -9.68
CA THR A 74 -14.38 6.86 -8.84
C THR A 74 -15.58 6.09 -8.33
N GLY A 75 -16.14 5.19 -9.18
CA GLY A 75 -17.24 4.29 -8.82
C GLY A 75 -16.84 3.34 -7.70
N TRP A 76 -15.62 2.78 -7.74
CA TRP A 76 -15.09 1.93 -6.69
C TRP A 76 -14.93 2.69 -5.36
N MET A 77 -14.29 3.88 -5.39
CA MET A 77 -14.13 4.75 -4.23
C MET A 77 -15.47 5.10 -3.58
N LYS A 78 -16.45 5.50 -4.38
CA LYS A 78 -17.80 5.82 -3.91
C LYS A 78 -18.51 4.60 -3.33
N LYS A 79 -18.49 3.46 -4.02
CA LYS A 79 -19.16 2.23 -3.62
C LYS A 79 -18.60 1.65 -2.32
N ARG A 80 -17.26 1.63 -2.19
CA ARG A 80 -16.58 0.99 -1.05
C ARG A 80 -16.49 1.88 0.20
N TYR A 81 -16.34 3.18 0.01
CA TYR A 81 -15.95 4.09 1.09
C TYR A 81 -16.85 5.32 1.20
N GLY A 82 -17.84 5.49 0.34
CA GLY A 82 -18.62 6.73 0.25
C GLY A 82 -17.76 7.94 -0.13
N TRP A 83 -16.58 7.70 -0.69
CA TRP A 83 -15.69 8.76 -1.13
C TRP A 83 -16.05 9.24 -2.53
N GLU A 84 -16.63 10.44 -2.60
CA GLU A 84 -16.98 11.08 -3.87
C GLU A 84 -15.80 11.91 -4.36
N GLU A 85 -15.08 11.39 -5.34
CA GLU A 85 -13.91 12.06 -5.89
C GLU A 85 -14.16 12.55 -7.31
N SER A 86 -13.59 13.72 -7.64
CA SER A 86 -13.65 14.27 -9.00
C SER A 86 -12.58 13.66 -9.90
N ARG A 87 -12.97 13.30 -11.13
CA ARG A 87 -12.05 12.77 -12.14
C ARG A 87 -10.84 13.69 -12.40
N GLU A 88 -11.04 15.01 -12.32
CA GLU A 88 -10.00 16.02 -12.55
C GLU A 88 -8.87 16.00 -11.53
N ASN A 89 -9.10 15.36 -10.37
CA ASN A 89 -8.11 15.21 -9.30
C ASN A 89 -7.34 13.89 -9.39
N LEU A 90 -7.69 13.00 -10.36
CA LEU A 90 -7.06 11.70 -10.54
C LEU A 90 -5.91 11.77 -11.54
N PHE A 91 -4.76 11.23 -11.14
CA PHE A 91 -3.55 11.15 -11.95
C PHE A 91 -3.00 9.73 -11.96
N PHE A 92 -2.45 9.34 -13.11
CA PHE A 92 -1.75 8.07 -13.25
C PHE A 92 -0.32 8.12 -12.73
N CYS A 93 0.13 6.98 -12.21
CA CYS A 93 1.56 6.68 -12.02
C CYS A 93 1.79 5.17 -12.13
N PRO A 94 2.94 4.69 -12.63
CA PRO A 94 3.21 3.24 -12.76
C PRO A 94 3.54 2.57 -11.42
N GLY A 95 2.84 2.95 -10.37
CA GLY A 95 2.91 2.39 -9.02
C GLY A 95 3.17 3.42 -7.92
N VAL A 96 2.64 3.14 -6.72
CA VAL A 96 2.66 4.07 -5.58
C VAL A 96 4.08 4.44 -5.12
N VAL A 97 5.06 3.53 -5.20
CA VAL A 97 6.45 3.85 -4.84
C VAL A 97 7.08 4.86 -5.81
N ALA A 98 6.73 4.79 -7.10
CA ALA A 98 7.16 5.77 -8.09
C ALA A 98 6.48 7.12 -7.84
N ALA A 99 5.17 7.10 -7.54
CA ALA A 99 4.43 8.30 -7.19
C ALA A 99 5.00 8.98 -5.93
N TYR A 100 5.29 8.20 -4.89
CA TYR A 100 5.93 8.73 -3.68
C TYR A 100 7.27 9.42 -3.98
N ALA A 101 8.13 8.80 -4.79
CA ALA A 101 9.40 9.40 -5.18
C ALA A 101 9.22 10.72 -5.95
N ALA A 102 8.23 10.79 -6.83
CA ALA A 102 7.89 12.02 -7.54
C ALA A 102 7.35 13.10 -6.57
N LEU A 103 6.41 12.73 -5.69
CA LEU A 103 5.79 13.65 -4.74
C LEU A 103 6.81 14.29 -3.78
N ILE A 104 7.73 13.52 -3.20
CA ILE A 104 8.75 14.11 -2.33
C ILE A 104 9.67 15.08 -3.08
N ASN A 105 9.92 14.86 -4.38
CA ASN A 105 10.68 15.79 -5.20
C ASN A 105 9.90 17.07 -5.53
N LEU A 106 8.58 16.99 -5.63
CA LEU A 106 7.71 18.13 -5.91
C LEU A 106 7.38 18.98 -4.68
N LEU A 107 7.33 18.34 -3.51
CA LEU A 107 6.88 18.96 -2.24
C LEU A 107 8.03 19.42 -1.34
N THR A 108 9.27 19.00 -1.62
CA THR A 108 10.40 19.25 -0.74
C THR A 108 11.68 19.49 -1.52
N GLU A 109 12.69 20.03 -0.83
CA GLU A 109 14.04 20.20 -1.34
C GLU A 109 15.00 19.12 -0.79
N ARG A 110 16.21 19.02 -1.35
CA ARG A 110 17.25 18.16 -0.80
C ARG A 110 17.66 18.63 0.61
N GLY A 111 17.70 17.69 1.55
CA GLY A 111 17.96 17.99 2.96
C GLY A 111 16.70 18.17 3.82
N ASP A 112 15.53 18.34 3.20
CA ASP A 112 14.27 18.39 3.96
C ASP A 112 13.91 17.05 4.60
N GLY A 113 13.24 17.11 5.75
CA GLY A 113 12.78 15.97 6.51
C GLY A 113 11.45 15.41 6.00
N ILE A 114 11.40 14.08 5.93
CA ILE A 114 10.18 13.30 5.68
C ILE A 114 9.87 12.49 6.93
N VAL A 115 8.77 12.81 7.61
CA VAL A 115 8.37 12.11 8.85
C VAL A 115 7.72 10.77 8.50
N LEU A 116 8.22 9.70 9.11
CA LEU A 116 7.82 8.30 8.86
C LEU A 116 7.41 7.62 10.18
N GLN A 117 6.25 7.00 10.20
CA GLN A 117 5.68 6.28 11.36
C GLN A 117 6.21 4.83 11.43
N ARG A 118 7.40 4.62 12.01
CA ARG A 118 8.05 3.30 12.05
C ARG A 118 7.53 2.37 13.16
N PRO A 119 7.53 1.01 12.88
CA PRO A 119 8.02 0.33 11.68
C PRO A 119 7.14 0.65 10.49
N ILE A 120 7.73 0.90 9.32
CA ILE A 120 6.99 1.27 8.10
C ILE A 120 7.59 0.57 6.87
N TYR A 121 6.84 0.47 5.80
CA TYR A 121 7.29 -0.09 4.53
C TYR A 121 8.62 0.55 4.08
N TYR A 122 9.69 -0.25 4.07
CA TYR A 122 11.07 0.22 3.89
C TYR A 122 11.33 1.07 2.62
N PRO A 123 10.59 0.91 1.50
CA PRO A 123 10.78 1.76 0.34
C PRO A 123 10.55 3.25 0.59
N PHE A 124 9.73 3.64 1.58
CA PHE A 124 9.60 5.06 1.93
C PHE A 124 10.91 5.65 2.43
N THR A 125 11.60 4.94 3.34
CA THR A 125 12.95 5.32 3.80
C THR A 125 13.96 5.34 2.66
N ASN A 126 13.98 4.26 1.84
CA ASN A 126 14.95 4.13 0.76
C ASN A 126 14.78 5.22 -0.31
N LYS A 127 13.53 5.56 -0.66
CA LYS A 127 13.26 6.62 -1.65
C LYS A 127 13.54 8.01 -1.11
N ALA A 128 13.24 8.28 0.17
CA ALA A 128 13.65 9.54 0.81
C ALA A 128 15.17 9.71 0.72
N ASN A 129 15.96 8.72 1.17
CA ASN A 129 17.41 8.74 1.10
C ASN A 129 17.94 8.90 -0.35
N SER A 130 17.43 8.08 -1.28
CA SER A 130 17.90 8.09 -2.69
C SER A 130 17.62 9.42 -3.39
N ASN A 131 16.61 10.18 -2.92
CA ASN A 131 16.28 11.50 -3.43
C ASN A 131 16.91 12.63 -2.59
N GLY A 132 17.78 12.30 -1.62
CA GLY A 132 18.51 13.26 -0.80
C GLY A 132 17.66 13.96 0.27
N ARG A 133 16.53 13.34 0.67
CA ARG A 133 15.70 13.75 1.79
C ARG A 133 16.12 13.00 3.06
N ILE A 134 15.80 13.55 4.21
CA ILE A 134 16.15 12.97 5.51
C ILE A 134 14.93 12.26 6.09
N PRO A 135 14.94 10.91 6.20
CA PRO A 135 13.89 10.21 6.93
C PRO A 135 13.93 10.57 8.42
N VAL A 136 12.82 11.04 8.96
CA VAL A 136 12.66 11.44 10.36
C VAL A 136 11.67 10.50 11.03
N ASP A 137 12.08 9.87 12.13
CA ASP A 137 11.25 8.88 12.80
C ASP A 137 10.22 9.53 13.72
N ASN A 138 8.94 9.21 13.49
CA ASN A 138 7.89 9.21 14.49
C ASN A 138 7.58 7.74 14.81
N ALA A 139 8.32 7.16 15.75
CA ALA A 139 8.19 5.75 16.08
C ALA A 139 6.82 5.44 16.68
N LEU A 140 6.14 4.45 16.12
CA LEU A 140 4.91 3.94 16.68
C LEU A 140 5.17 3.26 18.04
N ILE A 141 4.25 3.42 18.96
CA ILE A 141 4.32 2.78 20.27
C ILE A 141 3.69 1.40 20.18
N TYR A 142 4.46 0.36 20.50
CA TYR A 142 3.97 -1.02 20.60
C TYR A 142 3.53 -1.31 22.03
N GLU A 143 2.26 -1.57 22.23
CA GLU A 143 1.68 -1.81 23.53
C GLU A 143 0.51 -2.79 23.43
N ASN A 144 0.44 -3.77 24.33
CA ASN A 144 -0.64 -4.76 24.39
C ASN A 144 -0.91 -5.50 23.06
N GLY A 145 0.15 -5.80 22.29
CA GLY A 145 0.03 -6.53 21.03
C GLY A 145 -0.46 -5.69 19.85
N ALA A 146 -0.53 -4.37 19.98
CA ALA A 146 -0.94 -3.45 18.94
C ALA A 146 -0.03 -2.22 18.87
N TYR A 147 -0.04 -1.55 17.73
CA TYR A 147 0.68 -0.30 17.53
C TYR A 147 -0.27 0.90 17.63
N ARG A 148 0.22 2.02 18.13
CA ARG A 148 -0.49 3.30 18.14
C ARG A 148 0.45 4.45 17.78
N ILE A 149 -0.11 5.55 17.31
CA ILE A 149 0.65 6.76 16.97
C ILE A 149 1.12 7.44 18.27
N ASP A 150 2.39 7.84 18.31
CA ASP A 150 2.89 8.78 19.31
C ASP A 150 2.61 10.21 18.83
N PHE A 151 1.46 10.73 19.25
CA PHE A 151 1.03 12.08 18.86
C PHE A 151 1.84 13.20 19.50
N GLU A 152 2.44 12.96 20.68
CA GLU A 152 3.30 13.96 21.31
C GLU A 152 4.62 14.12 20.54
N ASP A 153 5.21 13.00 20.15
CA ASP A 153 6.39 13.01 19.28
C ASP A 153 6.08 13.53 17.89
N LEU A 154 4.91 13.16 17.33
CA LEU A 154 4.46 13.66 16.02
C LEU A 154 4.34 15.20 16.03
N ASP A 155 3.71 15.78 17.06
CA ASP A 155 3.56 17.25 17.17
C ASP A 155 4.94 17.94 17.23
N LYS A 156 5.89 17.38 18.01
CA LYS A 156 7.27 17.87 18.06
C LYS A 156 8.00 17.80 16.72
N LYS A 157 7.84 16.67 16.00
CA LYS A 157 8.47 16.48 14.68
C LYS A 157 7.89 17.43 13.63
N MET A 158 6.57 17.61 13.63
CA MET A 158 5.93 18.51 12.66
C MET A 158 6.17 20.00 12.99
N ALA A 159 6.46 20.36 14.23
CA ALA A 159 6.86 21.72 14.62
C ALA A 159 8.22 22.12 14.05
N ASP A 160 9.10 21.18 13.74
CA ASP A 160 10.40 21.46 13.12
C ASP A 160 10.17 21.97 11.67
N PRO A 161 10.65 23.19 11.33
CA PRO A 161 10.50 23.74 9.99
C PRO A 161 11.28 22.96 8.91
N ALA A 162 12.28 22.14 9.29
CA ALA A 162 13.01 21.27 8.37
C ALA A 162 12.14 20.10 7.87
N ASN A 163 11.16 19.65 8.64
CA ASN A 163 10.25 18.57 8.28
C ASN A 163 9.09 19.14 7.45
N LYS A 164 8.90 18.65 6.23
CA LYS A 164 7.93 19.19 5.26
C LYS A 164 6.75 18.27 5.01
N VAL A 165 6.95 16.96 5.11
CA VAL A 165 5.97 15.95 4.71
C VAL A 165 5.85 14.90 5.81
N LEU A 166 4.61 14.53 6.14
CA LEU A 166 4.28 13.30 6.85
C LEU A 166 3.82 12.24 5.85
N VAL A 167 4.36 11.02 5.97
CA VAL A 167 3.84 9.86 5.26
C VAL A 167 2.91 9.08 6.20
N VAL A 168 1.64 9.01 5.83
CA VAL A 168 0.62 8.18 6.48
C VAL A 168 0.42 6.93 5.65
N CYS A 169 0.46 5.75 6.27
CA CYS A 169 0.11 4.48 5.63
C CYS A 169 -1.16 3.93 6.30
N SER A 170 -2.26 3.79 5.57
CA SER A 170 -3.54 3.35 6.12
C SER A 170 -4.30 2.48 5.12
N PRO A 171 -4.46 1.18 5.36
CA PRO A 171 -3.90 0.36 6.45
C PRO A 171 -2.38 0.34 6.50
N HIS A 172 -1.86 0.29 7.71
CA HIS A 172 -0.44 0.47 7.95
C HIS A 172 0.37 -0.80 7.67
N ASN A 173 1.35 -0.71 6.79
CA ASN A 173 2.30 -1.77 6.48
C ASN A 173 3.62 -1.54 7.23
N PRO A 174 4.11 -2.46 8.10
CA PRO A 174 3.70 -3.87 8.21
C PRO A 174 2.74 -4.18 9.36
N THR A 175 2.37 -3.22 10.21
CA THR A 175 1.71 -3.48 11.48
C THR A 175 0.25 -3.94 11.37
N GLY A 176 -0.36 -3.76 10.19
CA GLY A 176 -1.77 -4.12 9.96
C GLY A 176 -2.78 -3.19 10.62
N ARG A 177 -2.36 -2.05 11.24
CA ARG A 177 -3.30 -1.09 11.82
C ARG A 177 -4.14 -0.41 10.73
N VAL A 178 -5.42 -0.24 11.03
CA VAL A 178 -6.33 0.66 10.33
C VAL A 178 -6.58 1.85 11.25
N TRP A 179 -6.06 3.01 10.89
CA TRP A 179 -6.22 4.19 11.73
C TRP A 179 -7.69 4.59 11.83
N THR A 180 -8.16 4.85 13.04
CA THR A 180 -9.52 5.33 13.28
C THR A 180 -9.70 6.74 12.75
N GLU A 181 -10.95 7.14 12.54
CA GLU A 181 -11.28 8.51 12.14
C GLU A 181 -10.69 9.55 13.09
N ASP A 182 -10.73 9.30 14.40
CA ASP A 182 -10.15 10.21 15.41
C ASP A 182 -8.63 10.27 15.34
N GLU A 183 -7.95 9.13 15.09
CA GLU A 183 -6.50 9.10 14.89
C GLU A 183 -6.10 9.88 13.63
N LEU A 184 -6.85 9.73 12.54
CA LEU A 184 -6.62 10.47 11.31
C LEU A 184 -6.89 11.96 11.47
N LYS A 185 -8.02 12.36 12.11
CA LYS A 185 -8.32 13.76 12.42
C LYS A 185 -7.19 14.41 13.20
N LYS A 186 -6.75 13.79 14.28
CA LYS A 186 -5.66 14.30 15.10
C LYS A 186 -4.35 14.41 14.33
N THR A 187 -4.06 13.45 13.46
CA THR A 187 -2.87 13.49 12.57
C THR A 187 -2.95 14.69 11.63
N VAL A 188 -4.09 14.91 11.00
CA VAL A 188 -4.30 16.05 10.09
C VAL A 188 -4.25 17.38 10.84
N GLU A 189 -4.87 17.48 12.02
CA GLU A 189 -4.83 18.70 12.85
C GLU A 189 -3.39 19.11 13.19
N ILE A 190 -2.53 18.14 13.53
CA ILE A 190 -1.10 18.40 13.77
C ILE A 190 -0.41 18.90 12.50
N CYS A 191 -0.63 18.27 11.35
CA CYS A 191 -0.04 18.74 10.10
C CYS A 191 -0.55 20.12 9.70
N LYS A 192 -1.84 20.38 9.84
CA LYS A 192 -2.50 21.66 9.56
C LYS A 192 -1.95 22.80 10.46
N LYS A 193 -1.73 22.52 11.75
CA LYS A 193 -1.15 23.48 12.71
C LYS A 193 0.20 24.04 12.24
N TYR A 194 0.99 23.24 11.52
CA TYR A 194 2.34 23.61 11.07
C TYR A 194 2.46 23.73 9.54
N ASP A 195 1.34 23.77 8.82
CA ASP A 195 1.27 23.88 7.36
C ASP A 195 2.13 22.84 6.63
N LYS A 196 1.92 21.54 6.97
CA LYS A 196 2.70 20.42 6.46
C LYS A 196 1.89 19.57 5.48
N TRP A 197 2.56 19.04 4.47
CA TRP A 197 1.97 18.11 3.53
C TRP A 197 1.79 16.72 4.12
N ILE A 198 0.76 16.02 3.65
CA ILE A 198 0.53 14.61 3.93
C ILE A 198 0.56 13.84 2.61
N ILE A 199 1.39 12.79 2.54
CA ILE A 199 1.29 11.75 1.50
C ILE A 199 0.67 10.54 2.19
N CYS A 200 -0.57 10.19 1.81
CA CYS A 200 -1.30 9.07 2.37
C CYS A 200 -1.27 7.88 1.40
N ASP A 201 -0.62 6.80 1.82
CA ASP A 201 -0.63 5.54 1.09
C ASP A 201 -1.78 4.66 1.58
N GLU A 202 -2.84 4.59 0.77
CA GLU A 202 -4.04 3.79 1.02
C GLU A 202 -4.10 2.54 0.12
N ILE A 203 -2.95 2.06 -0.38
CA ILE A 203 -2.87 0.92 -1.30
C ILE A 203 -3.48 -0.38 -0.74
N HIS A 204 -3.61 -0.50 0.57
CA HIS A 204 -4.20 -1.65 1.26
C HIS A 204 -5.66 -1.44 1.69
N CYS A 205 -6.31 -0.35 1.30
CA CYS A 205 -7.63 0.09 1.80
C CYS A 205 -8.74 -0.97 1.68
N ASP A 206 -8.70 -1.84 0.68
CA ASP A 206 -9.70 -2.90 0.49
C ASP A 206 -9.47 -4.14 1.35
N LEU A 207 -8.25 -4.33 1.84
CA LEU A 207 -7.81 -5.54 2.55
C LEU A 207 -8.02 -5.38 4.07
N ILE A 208 -9.27 -5.21 4.46
CA ILE A 208 -9.69 -4.93 5.84
C ILE A 208 -10.31 -6.17 6.46
N ARG A 209 -9.95 -6.47 7.71
CA ARG A 209 -10.53 -7.60 8.46
C ARG A 209 -12.03 -7.40 8.68
N ARG A 210 -12.75 -8.51 8.83
CA ARG A 210 -14.20 -8.45 9.14
C ARG A 210 -14.44 -7.71 10.46
N GLY A 211 -15.42 -6.82 10.45
CA GLY A 211 -15.77 -6.00 11.62
C GLY A 211 -14.92 -4.75 11.84
N VAL A 212 -13.93 -4.50 10.97
CA VAL A 212 -13.13 -3.25 10.95
C VAL A 212 -13.67 -2.34 9.86
N THR A 213 -13.72 -1.04 10.13
CA THR A 213 -14.09 -0.01 9.17
C THR A 213 -12.86 0.78 8.75
N PHE A 214 -12.64 0.91 7.45
CA PHE A 214 -11.65 1.81 6.88
C PHE A 214 -12.33 3.13 6.50
N THR A 215 -11.69 4.24 6.84
CA THR A 215 -12.12 5.58 6.44
C THR A 215 -11.01 6.25 5.63
N PRO A 216 -11.25 6.64 4.36
CA PRO A 216 -10.29 7.41 3.58
C PRO A 216 -9.93 8.73 4.27
N ILE A 217 -8.67 9.12 4.24
CA ILE A 217 -8.25 10.39 4.87
C ILE A 217 -8.97 11.60 4.26
N MET A 218 -9.33 11.55 2.99
CA MET A 218 -10.08 12.62 2.31
C MET A 218 -11.49 12.81 2.85
N ASN A 219 -12.13 11.74 3.35
CA ASN A 219 -13.45 11.83 4.00
C ASN A 219 -13.34 12.41 5.43
N VAL A 220 -12.17 12.29 6.04
CA VAL A 220 -11.93 12.74 7.42
C VAL A 220 -11.63 14.23 7.48
N ALA A 221 -10.89 14.76 6.50
CA ALA A 221 -10.40 16.14 6.52
C ALA A 221 -10.50 16.82 5.14
N PRO A 222 -11.72 16.95 4.58
CA PRO A 222 -11.90 17.56 3.27
C PRO A 222 -11.46 19.04 3.23
N GLU A 223 -11.46 19.72 4.36
CA GLU A 223 -11.01 21.12 4.46
C GLU A 223 -9.48 21.28 4.41
N TYR A 224 -8.73 20.17 4.45
CA TYR A 224 -7.26 20.17 4.29
C TYR A 224 -6.81 19.43 3.03
N ALA A 225 -7.73 19.05 2.14
CA ALA A 225 -7.49 18.25 0.94
C ALA A 225 -6.40 18.83 0.02
N ASP A 226 -6.24 20.15 -0.01
CA ASP A 226 -5.17 20.82 -0.79
C ASP A 226 -3.74 20.55 -0.30
N HIS A 227 -3.57 19.97 0.90
CA HIS A 227 -2.28 19.57 1.47
C HIS A 227 -2.17 18.05 1.65
N ILE A 228 -3.13 17.29 1.14
CA ILE A 228 -3.14 15.84 1.18
C ILE A 228 -3.04 15.28 -0.24
N VAL A 229 -2.12 14.33 -0.45
CA VAL A 229 -2.08 13.53 -1.67
C VAL A 229 -2.34 12.09 -1.28
N VAL A 230 -3.35 11.46 -1.88
CA VAL A 230 -3.67 10.04 -1.64
C VAL A 230 -3.17 9.18 -2.78
N CYS A 231 -2.56 8.05 -2.43
CA CYS A 231 -2.06 7.05 -3.36
C CYS A 231 -2.84 5.75 -3.17
N THR A 232 -3.55 5.29 -4.21
CA THR A 232 -4.25 4.01 -4.24
C THR A 232 -3.85 3.17 -5.44
N ALA A 233 -4.13 1.87 -5.43
CA ALA A 233 -3.91 1.01 -6.58
C ALA A 233 -4.67 -0.31 -6.45
N PRO A 234 -5.07 -0.96 -7.55
CA PRO A 234 -5.66 -2.30 -7.53
C PRO A 234 -4.64 -3.40 -7.21
N SER A 235 -3.35 -3.05 -7.18
CA SER A 235 -2.23 -3.99 -7.17
C SER A 235 -2.17 -4.89 -5.94
N LYS A 236 -2.55 -4.39 -4.76
CA LYS A 236 -2.58 -5.18 -3.53
C LYS A 236 -3.91 -5.90 -3.36
N THR A 237 -5.01 -5.21 -3.67
CA THR A 237 -6.36 -5.75 -3.58
C THR A 237 -6.56 -6.97 -4.47
N PHE A 238 -6.11 -6.90 -5.73
CA PHE A 238 -6.38 -7.91 -6.77
C PHE A 238 -5.15 -8.64 -7.30
N ASN A 239 -4.03 -8.58 -6.57
CA ASN A 239 -2.78 -9.23 -6.96
C ASN A 239 -2.22 -8.77 -8.33
N LEU A 240 -2.31 -7.48 -8.64
CA LEU A 240 -1.97 -6.88 -9.94
C LEU A 240 -0.68 -6.05 -9.92
N ALA A 241 0.26 -6.34 -9.01
CA ALA A 241 1.48 -5.53 -8.86
C ALA A 241 2.33 -5.45 -10.14
N GLY A 242 2.34 -6.52 -10.95
CA GLY A 242 3.01 -6.57 -12.25
C GLY A 242 2.39 -5.67 -13.32
N MET A 243 1.14 -5.25 -13.17
CA MET A 243 0.41 -4.42 -14.13
C MET A 243 0.80 -2.93 -14.04
N LYS A 244 1.51 -2.51 -13.00
CA LYS A 244 2.08 -1.17 -12.88
C LYS A 244 1.06 -0.04 -13.05
N THR A 245 -0.07 -0.10 -12.32
CA THR A 245 -1.10 0.93 -12.31
C THR A 245 -1.32 1.45 -10.91
N SER A 246 -1.50 2.76 -10.76
CA SER A 246 -1.92 3.39 -9.51
C SER A 246 -2.68 4.68 -9.79
N ASN A 247 -3.52 5.08 -8.83
CA ASN A 247 -4.34 6.27 -8.87
C ASN A 247 -3.81 7.24 -7.80
N ILE A 248 -3.46 8.45 -8.21
CA ILE A 248 -2.93 9.49 -7.36
C ILE A 248 -3.96 10.61 -7.30
N VAL A 249 -4.46 10.92 -6.13
CA VAL A 249 -5.46 11.98 -5.92
C VAL A 249 -4.77 13.24 -5.44
N ILE A 250 -4.91 14.32 -6.19
CA ILE A 250 -4.30 15.64 -5.92
C ILE A 250 -5.37 16.70 -6.10
N HIS A 251 -5.77 17.40 -5.04
CA HIS A 251 -6.72 18.52 -5.09
C HIS A 251 -6.03 19.84 -5.42
N ASN A 252 -4.85 20.09 -4.88
CA ASN A 252 -4.11 21.33 -5.06
C ASN A 252 -3.75 21.58 -6.53
N LYS A 253 -4.30 22.64 -7.12
CA LYS A 253 -4.16 22.95 -8.55
C LYS A 253 -2.73 23.30 -8.98
N GLU A 254 -1.94 23.92 -8.08
CA GLU A 254 -0.52 24.18 -8.35
C GLU A 254 0.28 22.86 -8.38
N LEU A 255 0.02 21.97 -7.43
CA LEU A 255 0.66 20.66 -7.41
C LEU A 255 0.23 19.80 -8.60
N GLN A 256 -1.03 19.87 -9.04
CA GLN A 256 -1.49 19.21 -10.28
C GLN A 256 -0.66 19.65 -11.49
N LYS A 257 -0.38 20.95 -11.61
CA LYS A 257 0.46 21.48 -12.68
C LYS A 257 1.90 20.98 -12.55
N LYS A 258 2.50 21.09 -11.37
CA LYS A 258 3.86 20.57 -11.10
C LYS A 258 3.96 19.06 -11.40
N TRP A 259 2.91 18.29 -11.05
CA TRP A 259 2.84 16.87 -11.33
C TRP A 259 2.87 16.59 -12.84
N LYS A 260 2.02 17.28 -13.62
CA LYS A 260 1.99 17.13 -15.07
C LYS A 260 3.33 17.50 -15.70
N ASP A 261 3.91 18.64 -15.32
CA ASP A 261 5.19 19.09 -15.86
C ASP A 261 6.35 18.12 -15.53
N TYR A 262 6.34 17.54 -14.34
CA TYR A 262 7.40 16.64 -13.89
C TYR A 262 7.19 15.20 -14.32
N VAL A 263 6.05 14.60 -13.96
CA VAL A 263 5.78 13.16 -14.18
C VAL A 263 5.51 12.88 -15.65
N ASN A 264 4.69 13.71 -16.30
CA ASN A 264 4.37 13.52 -17.71
C ASN A 264 5.43 14.16 -18.59
N GLY A 265 5.77 15.44 -18.35
CA GLY A 265 6.69 16.18 -19.21
C GLY A 265 8.14 15.74 -19.07
N SER A 266 8.67 15.65 -17.85
CA SER A 266 10.10 15.36 -17.64
C SER A 266 10.43 13.88 -17.55
N LEU A 267 9.54 13.07 -16.95
CA LEU A 267 9.78 11.63 -16.75
C LEU A 267 9.09 10.74 -17.77
N SER A 268 8.15 11.26 -18.56
CA SER A 268 7.33 10.51 -19.53
C SER A 268 6.65 9.27 -18.88
N MET A 269 6.12 9.43 -17.67
CA MET A 269 5.52 8.36 -16.89
C MET A 269 3.98 8.38 -16.90
N ASP A 270 3.38 9.07 -17.85
CA ASP A 270 1.92 9.16 -18.06
C ASP A 270 1.34 8.03 -18.92
N GLY A 271 2.20 7.24 -19.55
CA GLY A 271 1.81 6.12 -20.41
C GLY A 271 1.35 4.91 -19.61
N ALA A 272 0.03 4.74 -19.50
CA ALA A 272 -0.55 3.54 -18.88
C ALA A 272 -0.39 2.31 -19.77
N SER A 273 -0.14 1.15 -19.18
CA SER A 273 -0.12 -0.12 -19.91
C SER A 273 -1.53 -0.51 -20.35
N ALA A 274 -1.70 -0.91 -21.61
CA ALA A 274 -2.99 -1.39 -22.14
C ALA A 274 -3.55 -2.56 -21.30
N LEU A 275 -2.71 -3.51 -20.91
CA LEU A 275 -3.13 -4.63 -20.06
C LEU A 275 -3.38 -4.18 -18.62
N GLY A 276 -2.57 -3.25 -18.11
CA GLY A 276 -2.75 -2.68 -16.78
C GLY A 276 -4.07 -1.94 -16.63
N MET A 277 -4.45 -1.14 -17.65
CA MET A 277 -5.73 -0.43 -17.67
C MET A 277 -6.90 -1.39 -17.75
N THR A 278 -6.85 -2.37 -18.65
CA THR A 278 -7.89 -3.40 -18.79
C THR A 278 -8.08 -4.17 -17.47
N ALA A 279 -6.98 -4.57 -16.82
CA ALA A 279 -7.03 -5.28 -15.54
C ALA A 279 -7.63 -4.40 -14.43
N MET A 280 -7.27 -3.11 -14.35
CA MET A 280 -7.77 -2.18 -13.34
C MET A 280 -9.28 -1.93 -13.50
N ILE A 281 -9.75 -1.69 -14.72
CA ILE A 281 -11.16 -1.49 -15.00
C ILE A 281 -11.96 -2.74 -14.56
N ALA A 282 -11.58 -3.92 -15.04
CA ALA A 282 -12.25 -5.17 -14.67
C ALA A 282 -12.20 -5.45 -13.16
N ALA A 283 -11.09 -5.14 -12.51
CA ALA A 283 -10.94 -5.29 -11.05
C ALA A 283 -11.95 -4.44 -10.28
N TYR A 284 -12.08 -3.17 -10.62
CA TYR A 284 -12.96 -2.24 -9.90
C TYR A 284 -14.44 -2.38 -10.29
N THR A 285 -14.75 -2.88 -11.48
CA THR A 285 -16.15 -3.07 -11.91
C THR A 285 -16.71 -4.44 -11.54
N GLU A 286 -15.91 -5.48 -11.58
CA GLU A 286 -16.38 -6.87 -11.46
C GLU A 286 -15.65 -7.70 -10.41
N GLY A 287 -14.58 -7.17 -9.76
CA GLY A 287 -13.72 -7.93 -8.86
C GLY A 287 -14.24 -8.10 -7.42
N GLU A 288 -15.34 -7.43 -7.04
CA GLU A 288 -15.79 -7.34 -5.63
C GLU A 288 -16.08 -8.71 -5.00
N GLU A 289 -16.76 -9.61 -5.72
CA GLU A 289 -17.11 -10.94 -5.21
C GLU A 289 -15.84 -11.75 -4.84
N TRP A 290 -14.80 -11.66 -5.69
CA TRP A 290 -13.52 -12.29 -5.41
C TRP A 290 -12.84 -11.70 -4.16
N LEU A 291 -12.85 -10.36 -4.05
CA LEU A 291 -12.27 -9.66 -2.90
C LEU A 291 -12.94 -10.07 -1.58
N GLU A 292 -14.28 -10.13 -1.57
CA GLU A 292 -14.99 -10.49 -0.34
C GLU A 292 -14.69 -11.94 0.08
N GLN A 293 -14.59 -12.89 -0.87
CA GLN A 293 -14.19 -14.25 -0.56
C GLN A 293 -12.70 -14.33 -0.13
N LEU A 294 -11.83 -13.53 -0.74
CA LEU A 294 -10.43 -13.43 -0.33
C LEU A 294 -10.31 -12.95 1.12
N LYS A 295 -11.10 -11.95 1.53
CA LYS A 295 -11.07 -11.44 2.91
C LYS A 295 -11.44 -12.51 3.92
N ASP A 296 -12.47 -13.32 3.63
CA ASP A 296 -12.86 -14.45 4.48
C ASP A 296 -11.73 -15.50 4.59
N TYR A 297 -11.07 -15.80 3.46
CA TYR A 297 -9.95 -16.72 3.45
C TYR A 297 -8.74 -16.21 4.25
N LEU A 298 -8.43 -14.92 4.10
CA LEU A 298 -7.35 -14.27 4.85
C LEU A 298 -7.66 -14.25 6.36
N ASP A 299 -8.90 -14.00 6.76
CA ASP A 299 -9.30 -14.06 8.17
C ASP A 299 -9.08 -15.45 8.76
N GLY A 300 -9.38 -16.51 7.98
CA GLY A 300 -9.04 -17.89 8.34
C GLY A 300 -7.54 -18.12 8.51
N ASN A 301 -6.71 -17.58 7.62
CA ASN A 301 -5.25 -17.69 7.71
C ASN A 301 -4.71 -16.98 8.98
N PHE A 302 -5.21 -15.80 9.31
CA PHE A 302 -4.82 -15.09 10.53
C PHE A 302 -5.23 -15.85 11.79
N ALA A 303 -6.44 -16.43 11.81
CA ALA A 303 -6.90 -17.27 12.91
C ALA A 303 -6.01 -18.51 13.08
N TYR A 304 -5.65 -19.17 11.97
CA TYR A 304 -4.75 -20.34 11.98
C TYR A 304 -3.37 -19.97 12.55
N ILE A 305 -2.78 -18.84 12.14
CA ILE A 305 -1.48 -18.38 12.66
C ILE A 305 -1.58 -18.17 14.18
N ASP A 306 -2.61 -17.47 14.65
CA ASP A 306 -2.79 -17.17 16.07
C ASP A 306 -2.94 -18.44 16.91
N GLU A 307 -3.75 -19.40 16.45
CA GLU A 307 -3.91 -20.70 17.10
C GLU A 307 -2.61 -21.51 17.12
N TYR A 308 -1.86 -21.52 16.00
CA TYR A 308 -0.59 -22.20 15.91
C TYR A 308 0.45 -21.63 16.88
N LEU A 309 0.56 -20.29 16.95
CA LEU A 309 1.47 -19.62 17.88
C LEU A 309 1.11 -19.97 19.32
N LYS A 310 -0.15 -19.86 19.72
CA LYS A 310 -0.62 -20.20 21.06
C LYS A 310 -0.28 -21.64 21.46
N LYS A 311 -0.38 -22.56 20.52
CA LYS A 311 -0.15 -23.99 20.77
C LYS A 311 1.33 -24.37 20.80
N TYR A 312 2.13 -23.86 19.86
CA TYR A 312 3.50 -24.35 19.63
C TYR A 312 4.58 -23.32 19.98
N LEU A 313 4.25 -22.03 19.97
CA LEU A 313 5.17 -20.94 20.25
C LEU A 313 4.55 -19.92 21.23
N PRO A 314 4.22 -20.33 22.48
CA PRO A 314 3.40 -19.52 23.40
C PRO A 314 4.03 -18.20 23.85
N LYS A 315 5.32 -17.97 23.56
CA LYS A 315 6.00 -16.68 23.82
C LYS A 315 6.06 -15.78 22.58
N ALA A 316 5.56 -16.24 21.43
CA ALA A 316 5.41 -15.44 20.23
C ALA A 316 3.98 -14.88 20.15
N HIS A 317 3.83 -13.70 19.60
CA HIS A 317 2.53 -13.06 19.46
C HIS A 317 2.30 -12.58 18.04
N LEU A 318 1.11 -12.87 17.50
CA LEU A 318 0.64 -12.21 16.30
C LEU A 318 0.17 -10.81 16.67
N VAL A 319 0.77 -9.78 16.07
CA VAL A 319 0.32 -8.41 16.23
C VAL A 319 -1.10 -8.30 15.65
N LYS A 320 -1.99 -7.61 16.38
CA LYS A 320 -3.39 -7.45 15.95
C LYS A 320 -3.46 -6.74 14.61
N ALA A 321 -3.72 -7.50 13.55
CA ALA A 321 -3.89 -6.98 12.21
C ALA A 321 -5.38 -6.65 11.97
N GLU A 322 -5.66 -5.39 11.64
CA GLU A 322 -6.98 -4.86 11.28
C GLU A 322 -7.13 -4.76 9.75
N GLY A 323 -6.00 -4.75 9.04
CA GLY A 323 -5.92 -4.71 7.57
C GLY A 323 -4.65 -5.36 7.04
N THR A 324 -4.48 -5.30 5.74
CA THR A 324 -3.43 -5.93 4.93
C THR A 324 -3.55 -7.48 4.90
N TYR A 325 -2.65 -8.15 4.19
CA TYR A 325 -2.46 -9.61 4.26
C TYR A 325 -1.10 -9.99 4.88
N LEU A 326 -0.46 -9.05 5.57
CA LEU A 326 0.84 -9.24 6.20
C LEU A 326 0.64 -9.66 7.65
N ALA A 327 1.18 -10.82 8.02
CA ALA A 327 1.23 -11.27 9.41
C ALA A 327 2.52 -10.73 10.07
N TRP A 328 2.38 -9.82 11.03
CA TRP A 328 3.49 -9.25 11.79
C TRP A 328 3.62 -9.98 13.12
N LEU A 329 4.75 -10.66 13.32
CA LEU A 329 4.96 -11.52 14.48
C LEU A 329 5.96 -10.88 15.46
N ASP A 330 5.61 -10.82 16.72
CA ASP A 330 6.52 -10.53 17.81
C ASP A 330 7.16 -11.83 18.31
N LEU A 331 8.45 -12.00 18.05
CA LEU A 331 9.24 -13.17 18.43
C LEU A 331 10.22 -12.88 19.58
N ASN A 332 10.13 -11.71 20.23
CA ASN A 332 11.05 -11.30 21.32
C ASN A 332 11.16 -12.30 22.48
N GLY A 333 10.16 -13.17 22.65
CA GLY A 333 10.23 -14.24 23.66
C GLY A 333 11.14 -15.43 23.32
N TYR A 334 11.64 -15.50 22.06
CA TYR A 334 12.46 -16.61 21.55
C TYR A 334 13.83 -16.18 21.03
N VAL A 335 13.97 -14.97 20.58
CA VAL A 335 15.20 -14.44 19.98
C VAL A 335 15.53 -13.10 20.59
N ASP A 336 16.82 -12.84 20.80
CA ASP A 336 17.27 -11.51 21.18
C ASP A 336 16.96 -10.51 20.07
N ARG A 337 16.86 -9.22 20.42
CA ARG A 337 16.56 -8.14 19.47
C ARG A 337 17.69 -7.86 18.46
N ASP A 338 18.51 -8.87 18.17
CA ASP A 338 19.53 -8.83 17.12
C ASP A 338 18.91 -9.26 15.80
N GLU A 339 18.60 -8.28 14.95
CA GLU A 339 17.99 -8.45 13.63
C GLU A 339 18.75 -9.46 12.77
N LYS A 340 20.09 -9.48 12.81
CA LYS A 340 20.92 -10.41 12.02
C LYS A 340 20.72 -11.86 12.44
N ASN A 341 20.60 -12.13 13.74
CA ASN A 341 20.39 -13.48 14.23
C ASN A 341 19.02 -14.02 13.81
N LEU A 342 17.97 -13.20 13.82
CA LEU A 342 16.64 -13.60 13.41
C LEU A 342 16.58 -13.88 11.89
N GLU A 343 17.13 -12.99 11.07
CA GLU A 343 17.18 -13.16 9.61
C GLU A 343 17.93 -14.44 9.22
N GLU A 344 19.12 -14.66 9.76
CA GLU A 344 19.91 -15.87 9.53
C GLU A 344 19.18 -17.14 9.98
N LEU A 345 18.49 -17.10 11.12
CA LEU A 345 17.72 -18.22 11.64
C LEU A 345 16.58 -18.60 10.69
N MET A 346 15.82 -17.61 10.21
CA MET A 346 14.70 -17.83 9.30
C MET A 346 15.19 -18.34 7.93
N GLN A 347 16.31 -17.82 7.41
CA GLN A 347 16.88 -18.25 6.13
C GLN A 347 17.43 -19.69 6.15
N LYS A 348 17.93 -20.14 7.30
CA LYS A 348 18.55 -21.46 7.43
C LYS A 348 17.56 -22.59 7.76
N LYS A 349 16.37 -22.26 8.27
CA LYS A 349 15.42 -23.24 8.81
C LYS A 349 14.01 -23.14 8.22
N ALA A 350 13.75 -22.21 7.29
CA ALA A 350 12.45 -22.03 6.65
C ALA A 350 12.24 -22.96 5.42
#